data_894d8e0f9ebd60a69e06c335023ebd0a
#
_entry.id   894d8e0f9ebd60a69e06c335023ebd0a
#
_cell.length_a   1.000
_cell.length_b   1.000
_cell.length_c   1.000
_cell.angle_alpha   90.00
_cell.angle_beta   90.00
_cell.angle_gamma   90.00
#
_symmetry.space_group_name_H-M   'P 1'
#
loop_
_entity.id
_entity.type
_entity.pdbx_description
1 polymer ?
#
loop_
_entity_poly.entity_id
_entity_poly.type
_entity_poly.pdbx_seq_one_letter_code
_entity_poly.pdbx_strand_id
1 'polypeptide(L)'
;IQPMIRLLAARYGAPVDLLAAGGWVRPLYQGQPDVGEIHLLAKRKLPLWLSAEKRQLLQWLRQTGPRPVWYCDFDEKLLPLLAQAGMDERWVVRAKAVGTRDGEHLVDFSQRLARTEPPALRHVTEQRMEVSGPHVGQPAEAAGTQTAHPAASSKTQADLDDRDPNLRISAAMRADVQDWLQAKGWLGKPLLLVQAGNRRTMRTGLRRRMSTNTKWWPEDNWAAIIRMLAERHPDAVILLVGAPPEADLNNELLQRAGVKQAFNVARELPIPRLLALQARAAGMVTVDTGPAHTAAAVGCPLVVLFGVADPVRIRPRGGDTPVEVLQAMHDGKPDMTAVSVDAVVQAWQRLPLRQGANGEDTAGPTATA
;
A
#
# COMPACT_ATOMS: atom_id res chain seq x y z
N ILE A 1 -3.04 5.04 -1.77
CA ILE A 1 -2.73 6.22 -0.91
C ILE A 1 -1.27 6.67 -1.04
N GLN A 2 -0.28 5.78 -1.20
CA GLN A 2 1.14 6.18 -1.22
C GLN A 2 1.46 7.23 -2.31
N PRO A 3 0.94 7.18 -3.57
CA PRO A 3 1.13 8.26 -4.53
C PRO A 3 0.54 9.60 -4.10
N MET A 4 -0.59 9.58 -3.38
CA MET A 4 -1.17 10.78 -2.77
C MET A 4 -0.22 11.41 -1.74
N ILE A 5 0.39 10.58 -0.86
CA ILE A 5 1.36 11.06 0.14
C ILE A 5 2.54 11.74 -0.54
N ARG A 6 3.12 11.13 -1.59
CA ARG A 6 4.20 11.75 -2.37
C ARG A 6 3.81 13.08 -2.99
N LEU A 7 2.63 13.13 -3.64
CA LEU A 7 2.13 14.36 -4.25
C LEU A 7 1.97 15.49 -3.23
N LEU A 8 1.42 15.18 -2.05
CA LEU A 8 1.26 16.16 -0.98
C LEU A 8 2.60 16.60 -0.41
N ALA A 9 3.51 15.67 -0.16
CA ALA A 9 4.85 15.98 0.33
C ALA A 9 5.61 16.88 -0.66
N ALA A 10 5.56 16.56 -1.96
CA ALA A 10 6.16 17.38 -3.00
C ALA A 10 5.52 18.78 -3.12
N ARG A 11 4.17 18.84 -3.04
CA ARG A 11 3.42 20.09 -3.12
C ARG A 11 3.73 21.06 -1.98
N TYR A 12 3.86 20.54 -0.76
CA TYR A 12 4.07 21.36 0.43
C TYR A 12 5.51 21.44 0.89
N GLY A 13 6.43 20.73 0.22
CA GLY A 13 7.85 20.70 0.56
C GLY A 13 8.17 20.08 1.93
N ALA A 14 7.25 19.26 2.47
CA ALA A 14 7.36 18.66 3.80
C ALA A 14 6.73 17.26 3.84
N PRO A 15 7.25 16.36 4.69
CA PRO A 15 6.62 15.04 4.91
C PRO A 15 5.17 15.18 5.40
N VAL A 16 4.34 14.21 5.04
CA VAL A 16 2.90 14.16 5.39
C VAL A 16 2.70 13.36 6.66
N ASP A 17 2.06 13.97 7.66
CA ASP A 17 1.65 13.27 8.88
C ASP A 17 0.44 12.38 8.59
N LEU A 18 0.45 11.17 9.14
CA LEU A 18 -0.61 10.18 8.92
C LEU A 18 -1.45 9.98 10.18
N LEU A 19 -2.75 10.23 10.07
CA LEU A 19 -3.73 9.78 11.04
C LEU A 19 -4.44 8.55 10.52
N ALA A 20 -4.26 7.40 11.14
CA ALA A 20 -4.74 6.13 10.62
C ALA A 20 -5.32 5.21 11.70
N ALA A 21 -6.14 4.26 11.24
CA ALA A 21 -6.64 3.17 12.06
C ALA A 21 -6.14 1.84 11.52
N GLY A 22 -5.37 1.15 12.32
CA GLY A 22 -4.85 -0.17 11.97
C GLY A 22 -3.36 -0.30 12.25
N GLY A 23 -2.98 -1.34 12.99
CA GLY A 23 -1.60 -1.59 13.40
C GLY A 23 -0.62 -1.82 12.25
N TRP A 24 -1.13 -2.08 11.03
CA TRP A 24 -0.32 -2.30 9.82
C TRP A 24 0.25 -1.00 9.23
N VAL A 25 -0.33 0.17 9.54
CA VAL A 25 0.06 1.45 8.92
C VAL A 25 1.48 1.83 9.34
N ARG A 26 1.78 1.79 10.64
CA ARG A 26 3.11 2.15 11.14
C ARG A 26 4.22 1.28 10.55
N PRO A 27 4.19 -0.06 10.61
CA PRO A 27 5.25 -0.87 10.03
C PRO A 27 5.34 -0.79 8.50
N LEU A 28 4.28 -0.36 7.81
CA LEU A 28 4.29 -0.17 6.37
C LEU A 28 4.90 1.18 5.95
N TYR A 29 4.59 2.25 6.68
CA TYR A 29 4.90 3.62 6.25
C TYR A 29 6.01 4.29 7.06
N GLN A 30 6.37 3.76 8.23
CA GLN A 30 7.45 4.32 9.03
C GLN A 30 8.79 4.24 8.28
N GLY A 31 9.47 5.37 8.14
CA GLY A 31 10.74 5.47 7.40
C GLY A 31 10.58 5.63 5.89
N GLN A 32 9.36 5.75 5.37
CA GLN A 32 9.17 6.23 3.99
C GLN A 32 9.47 7.73 3.92
N PRO A 33 10.18 8.21 2.88
CA PRO A 33 10.73 9.58 2.85
C PRO A 33 9.67 10.68 2.89
N ASP A 34 8.47 10.39 2.38
CA ASP A 34 7.38 11.37 2.27
C ASP A 34 6.43 11.33 3.48
N VAL A 35 6.76 10.53 4.51
CA VAL A 35 5.92 10.31 5.68
C VAL A 35 6.57 10.90 6.91
N GLY A 36 5.84 11.79 7.59
CA GLY A 36 6.18 12.39 8.87
C GLY A 36 5.73 11.54 10.06
N GLU A 37 5.02 12.15 10.99
CA GLU A 37 4.51 11.44 12.15
C GLU A 37 3.32 10.52 11.82
N ILE A 38 3.24 9.38 12.50
CA ILE A 38 2.15 8.42 12.34
C ILE A 38 1.38 8.30 13.64
N HIS A 39 0.15 8.81 13.64
CA HIS A 39 -0.78 8.73 14.75
C HIS A 39 -1.79 7.61 14.51
N LEU A 40 -1.82 6.63 15.41
CA LEU A 40 -2.73 5.48 15.30
C LEU A 40 -3.93 5.68 16.23
N LEU A 41 -5.13 5.42 15.71
CA LEU A 41 -6.39 5.49 16.41
C LEU A 41 -7.09 4.13 16.39
N ALA A 42 -6.75 3.26 17.35
CA ALA A 42 -7.26 1.89 17.38
C ALA A 42 -8.77 1.84 17.65
N LYS A 43 -9.28 2.70 18.53
CA LYS A 43 -10.68 2.70 19.00
C LYS A 43 -11.47 3.90 18.51
N ARG A 44 -11.70 3.99 17.18
CA ARG A 44 -12.43 5.11 16.56
C ARG A 44 -13.85 5.35 17.08
N LYS A 45 -14.53 4.33 17.59
CA LYS A 45 -15.92 4.41 18.08
C LYS A 45 -16.06 4.92 19.50
N LEU A 46 -15.00 4.91 20.32
CA LEU A 46 -15.07 5.42 21.68
C LEU A 46 -15.28 6.93 21.66
N PRO A 47 -16.13 7.48 22.56
CA PRO A 47 -16.26 8.92 22.74
C PRO A 47 -14.93 9.53 23.22
N LEU A 48 -14.75 10.84 22.99
CA LEU A 48 -13.50 11.55 23.30
C LEU A 48 -13.08 11.41 24.77
N TRP A 49 -14.05 11.53 25.69
CA TRP A 49 -13.81 11.47 27.12
C TRP A 49 -13.35 10.09 27.62
N LEU A 50 -13.68 8.99 26.90
CA LEU A 50 -13.23 7.63 27.20
C LEU A 50 -11.96 7.21 26.46
N SER A 51 -11.48 8.01 25.48
CA SER A 51 -10.33 7.63 24.66
C SER A 51 -9.12 8.51 24.94
N ALA A 52 -8.12 7.96 25.62
CA ALA A 52 -6.84 8.63 25.82
C ALA A 52 -6.17 8.96 24.47
N GLU A 53 -6.22 8.04 23.50
CA GLU A 53 -5.68 8.23 22.15
C GLU A 53 -6.30 9.49 21.46
N LYS A 54 -7.61 9.65 21.54
CA LYS A 54 -8.29 10.83 20.96
C LYS A 54 -7.93 12.13 21.68
N ARG A 55 -7.76 12.09 23.00
CA ARG A 55 -7.35 13.28 23.76
C ARG A 55 -5.92 13.69 23.41
N GLN A 56 -4.99 12.74 23.34
CA GLN A 56 -3.62 12.99 22.92
C GLN A 56 -3.54 13.52 21.49
N LEU A 57 -4.30 12.91 20.56
CA LEU A 57 -4.41 13.39 19.20
C LEU A 57 -4.95 14.81 19.13
N LEU A 58 -6.03 15.12 19.85
CA LEU A 58 -6.61 16.47 19.89
C LEU A 58 -5.61 17.50 20.44
N GLN A 59 -4.87 17.13 21.47
CA GLN A 59 -3.83 18.00 22.03
C GLN A 59 -2.73 18.27 21.01
N TRP A 60 -2.22 17.23 20.34
CA TRP A 60 -1.21 17.37 19.31
C TRP A 60 -1.72 18.23 18.13
N LEU A 61 -2.93 17.99 17.64
CA LEU A 61 -3.52 18.79 16.57
C LEU A 61 -3.67 20.28 16.95
N ARG A 62 -4.03 20.58 18.21
CA ARG A 62 -4.13 21.97 18.69
C ARG A 62 -2.75 22.65 18.80
N GLN A 63 -1.72 21.93 19.23
CA GLN A 63 -0.36 22.46 19.34
C GLN A 63 0.24 22.77 17.97
N THR A 64 -0.12 22.00 16.96
CA THR A 64 0.39 22.18 15.60
C THR A 64 -0.39 23.24 14.79
N GLY A 65 -1.53 23.70 15.30
CA GLY A 65 -2.37 24.71 14.66
C GLY A 65 -3.13 24.24 13.41
N PRO A 66 -3.99 25.11 12.83
CA PRO A 66 -4.74 24.78 11.63
C PRO A 66 -3.84 24.47 10.45
N ARG A 67 -4.10 23.35 9.77
CA ARG A 67 -3.34 22.85 8.64
C ARG A 67 -4.23 22.13 7.64
N PRO A 68 -3.81 22.00 6.37
CA PRO A 68 -4.54 21.24 5.36
C PRO A 68 -4.67 19.76 5.76
N VAL A 69 -5.87 19.21 5.61
CA VAL A 69 -6.18 17.80 5.92
C VAL A 69 -6.90 17.16 4.73
N TRP A 70 -6.40 16.02 4.27
CA TRP A 70 -7.09 15.19 3.29
C TRP A 70 -7.73 14.00 4.00
N TYR A 71 -9.04 14.06 4.16
CA TYR A 71 -9.82 13.05 4.86
C TYR A 71 -10.23 11.94 3.88
N CYS A 72 -9.51 10.82 3.90
CA CYS A 72 -9.65 9.72 2.93
C CYS A 72 -10.74 8.71 3.27
N ASP A 73 -11.30 8.75 4.49
CA ASP A 73 -12.35 7.82 4.92
C ASP A 73 -13.74 8.36 4.56
N PHE A 74 -14.60 7.48 4.04
CA PHE A 74 -15.97 7.85 3.68
C PHE A 74 -16.95 7.89 4.87
N ASP A 75 -16.56 7.40 6.07
CA ASP A 75 -17.42 7.32 7.24
C ASP A 75 -17.45 8.62 8.07
N GLU A 76 -16.60 9.57 7.79
CA GLU A 76 -16.52 10.93 8.35
C GLU A 76 -16.55 11.05 9.90
N LYS A 77 -16.33 9.95 10.64
CA LYS A 77 -16.47 9.90 12.11
C LYS A 77 -15.45 10.76 12.88
N LEU A 78 -14.36 11.14 12.26
CA LEU A 78 -13.32 11.93 12.90
C LEU A 78 -13.43 13.43 12.58
N LEU A 79 -14.32 13.85 11.67
CA LEU A 79 -14.53 15.26 11.34
C LEU A 79 -14.85 16.13 12.58
N PRO A 80 -15.70 15.70 13.54
CA PRO A 80 -15.95 16.49 14.75
C PRO A 80 -14.68 16.69 15.60
N LEU A 81 -13.76 15.72 15.62
CA LEU A 81 -12.50 15.83 16.34
C LEU A 81 -11.57 16.84 15.65
N LEU A 82 -11.49 16.81 14.33
CA LEU A 82 -10.70 17.75 13.53
C LEU A 82 -11.22 19.18 13.71
N ALA A 83 -12.55 19.38 13.68
CA ALA A 83 -13.16 20.69 13.90
C ALA A 83 -12.86 21.23 15.31
N GLN A 84 -12.88 20.39 16.35
CA GLN A 84 -12.49 20.78 17.72
C GLN A 84 -11.01 21.18 17.84
N ALA A 85 -10.18 20.72 16.90
CA ALA A 85 -8.77 21.08 16.81
C ALA A 85 -8.52 22.33 15.93
N GLY A 86 -9.57 22.98 15.42
CA GLY A 86 -9.46 24.16 14.54
C GLY A 86 -9.34 23.82 13.05
N MET A 87 -9.41 22.53 12.69
CA MET A 87 -9.44 22.08 11.30
C MET A 87 -10.88 21.85 10.85
N ASP A 88 -11.61 22.95 10.63
CA ASP A 88 -12.98 22.95 10.13
C ASP A 88 -13.03 22.65 8.61
N GLU A 89 -14.20 22.77 8.02
CA GLU A 89 -14.42 22.47 6.60
C GLU A 89 -13.56 23.29 5.63
N ARG A 90 -13.05 24.45 6.07
CA ARG A 90 -12.14 25.28 5.24
C ARG A 90 -10.77 24.63 5.06
N TRP A 91 -10.35 23.80 6.04
CA TRP A 91 -9.06 23.13 6.04
C TRP A 91 -9.12 21.69 5.53
N VAL A 92 -10.32 21.11 5.39
CA VAL A 92 -10.50 19.68 5.14
C VAL A 92 -11.00 19.40 3.72
N VAL A 93 -10.20 18.66 2.93
CA VAL A 93 -10.64 18.02 1.68
C VAL A 93 -11.20 16.64 2.01
N ARG A 94 -12.47 16.40 1.71
CA ARG A 94 -13.16 15.15 2.04
C ARG A 94 -13.30 14.24 0.83
N ALA A 95 -12.82 13.00 0.93
CA ALA A 95 -12.97 12.00 -0.14
C ALA A 95 -14.43 11.82 -0.56
N LYS A 96 -15.36 11.83 0.40
CA LYS A 96 -16.80 11.71 0.15
C LYS A 96 -17.35 12.87 -0.68
N ALA A 97 -16.88 14.10 -0.44
CA ALA A 97 -17.31 15.28 -1.21
C ALA A 97 -16.72 15.30 -2.63
N VAL A 98 -15.48 14.86 -2.78
CA VAL A 98 -14.83 14.76 -4.09
C VAL A 98 -15.44 13.63 -4.94
N GLY A 99 -15.89 12.55 -4.31
CA GLY A 99 -16.50 11.40 -4.95
C GLY A 99 -15.58 10.65 -5.92
N THR A 100 -15.82 9.37 -6.11
CA THR A 100 -15.15 8.57 -7.15
C THR A 100 -15.88 8.73 -8.48
N ARG A 101 -15.18 8.58 -9.61
CA ARG A 101 -15.75 8.53 -10.96
C ARG A 101 -16.00 7.07 -11.36
N ASP A 102 -16.89 6.83 -12.32
CA ASP A 102 -17.11 5.49 -12.86
C ASP A 102 -15.82 4.95 -13.50
N GLY A 103 -15.49 3.70 -13.16
CA GLY A 103 -14.27 3.05 -13.63
C GLY A 103 -12.96 3.65 -13.09
N GLU A 104 -13.01 4.67 -12.22
CA GLU A 104 -11.81 5.29 -11.69
C GLU A 104 -11.08 4.35 -10.72
N HIS A 105 -9.80 4.11 -10.99
CA HIS A 105 -8.96 3.35 -10.09
C HIS A 105 -8.68 4.13 -8.79
N LEU A 106 -8.65 3.44 -7.63
CA LEU A 106 -8.46 4.11 -6.34
C LEU A 106 -7.12 4.86 -6.20
N VAL A 107 -6.09 4.45 -6.92
CA VAL A 107 -4.82 5.21 -7.00
C VAL A 107 -5.06 6.54 -7.69
N ASP A 108 -5.75 6.56 -8.83
CA ASP A 108 -6.03 7.79 -9.60
C ASP A 108 -6.96 8.72 -8.81
N PHE A 109 -7.98 8.15 -8.16
CA PHE A 109 -8.82 8.88 -7.21
C PHE A 109 -8.00 9.54 -6.09
N SER A 110 -7.08 8.79 -5.47
CA SER A 110 -6.25 9.32 -4.38
C SER A 110 -5.34 10.47 -4.84
N GLN A 111 -4.82 10.41 -6.05
CA GLN A 111 -4.04 11.50 -6.66
C GLN A 111 -4.92 12.71 -6.98
N ARG A 112 -6.12 12.49 -7.52
CA ARG A 112 -7.08 13.58 -7.77
C ARG A 112 -7.51 14.25 -6.46
N LEU A 113 -7.69 13.47 -5.41
CA LEU A 113 -7.95 13.99 -4.05
C LEU A 113 -6.78 14.85 -3.56
N ALA A 114 -5.52 14.42 -3.75
CA ALA A 114 -4.33 15.20 -3.38
C ALA A 114 -4.21 16.53 -4.15
N ARG A 115 -4.67 16.57 -5.40
CA ARG A 115 -4.69 17.81 -6.22
C ARG A 115 -5.82 18.77 -5.85
N THR A 116 -6.83 18.28 -5.11
CA THR A 116 -7.92 19.15 -4.62
C THR A 116 -7.41 20.00 -3.48
N GLU A 117 -7.59 21.32 -3.59
CA GLU A 117 -7.10 22.28 -2.61
C GLU A 117 -8.15 22.57 -1.54
N PRO A 118 -7.77 22.60 -0.25
CA PRO A 118 -8.65 23.05 0.82
C PRO A 118 -9.13 24.50 0.58
N PRO A 119 -10.38 24.85 0.88
CA PRO A 119 -10.92 26.19 0.68
C PRO A 119 -10.05 27.31 1.30
N ALA A 120 -9.49 27.08 2.49
CA ALA A 120 -8.64 28.05 3.19
C ALA A 120 -7.38 28.46 2.39
N LEU A 121 -6.91 27.63 1.46
CA LEU A 121 -5.70 27.91 0.67
C LEU A 121 -6.01 28.54 -0.70
N ARG A 122 -7.22 28.42 -1.21
CA ARG A 122 -7.61 28.96 -2.52
C ARG A 122 -7.43 30.46 -2.61
N HIS A 123 -7.85 31.21 -1.59
CA HIS A 123 -7.72 32.65 -1.55
C HIS A 123 -6.27 33.16 -1.52
N VAL A 124 -5.35 32.39 -0.95
CA VAL A 124 -3.91 32.74 -0.95
C VAL A 124 -3.31 32.61 -2.33
N THR A 125 -3.76 31.62 -3.11
CA THR A 125 -3.29 31.40 -4.49
C THR A 125 -3.85 32.47 -5.44
N GLU A 126 -5.11 32.85 -5.29
CA GLU A 126 -5.75 33.92 -6.08
C GLU A 126 -5.06 35.27 -5.86
N GLN A 127 -4.81 35.66 -4.60
CA GLN A 127 -4.10 36.90 -4.28
C GLN A 127 -2.66 36.93 -4.81
N ARG A 128 -1.95 35.81 -4.86
CA ARG A 128 -0.61 35.74 -5.48
C ARG A 128 -0.65 35.91 -7.00
N MET A 129 -1.68 35.44 -7.66
CA MET A 129 -1.83 35.60 -9.11
C MET A 129 -2.20 37.03 -9.48
N GLU A 130 -2.97 37.73 -8.67
CA GLU A 130 -3.32 39.16 -8.90
C GLU A 130 -2.14 40.09 -8.65
N VAL A 131 -1.23 39.78 -7.72
CA VAL A 131 -0.01 40.57 -7.43
C VAL A 131 1.10 40.36 -8.47
N SER A 132 1.02 39.30 -9.27
CA SER A 132 2.01 38.98 -10.33
C SER A 132 1.67 39.59 -11.69
N GLY A 133 0.81 40.60 -11.76
CA GLY A 133 0.66 41.45 -12.96
C GLY A 133 1.92 42.27 -13.17
N PRO A 134 2.23 42.68 -14.43
CA PRO A 134 3.51 43.29 -14.82
C PRO A 134 3.67 44.71 -14.25
N HIS A 135 4.29 44.83 -13.08
CA HIS A 135 4.84 46.10 -12.60
C HIS A 135 6.37 46.07 -12.65
N VAL A 136 6.89 46.76 -13.62
CA VAL A 136 8.27 47.24 -13.70
C VAL A 136 8.47 48.33 -12.64
N GLY A 137 9.50 48.23 -11.78
CA GLY A 137 10.05 49.40 -11.12
C GLY A 137 10.35 49.29 -9.64
N GLN A 138 11.65 49.17 -9.36
CA GLN A 138 12.46 49.69 -8.24
C GLN A 138 12.36 49.01 -6.82
N PRO A 139 13.54 48.90 -6.15
CA PRO A 139 13.65 48.23 -4.85
C PRO A 139 13.45 49.21 -3.69
N ALA A 140 12.75 48.77 -2.64
CA ALA A 140 12.77 49.44 -1.34
C ALA A 140 13.05 48.42 -0.25
N GLU A 141 14.14 48.65 0.47
CA GLU A 141 14.49 47.99 1.72
C GLU A 141 13.43 48.25 2.80
N ALA A 142 12.98 47.22 3.50
CA ALA A 142 12.54 47.36 4.87
C ALA A 142 12.55 45.99 5.57
N ALA A 143 13.21 45.97 6.71
CA ALA A 143 13.32 44.85 7.65
C ALA A 143 11.97 44.47 8.27
N GLY A 144 11.67 43.19 8.37
CA GLY A 144 10.53 42.67 9.11
C GLY A 144 10.63 41.16 9.19
N THR A 145 10.91 40.66 10.39
CA THR A 145 11.01 39.24 10.76
C THR A 145 9.70 38.53 10.44
N GLN A 146 9.63 37.79 9.35
CA GLN A 146 8.55 36.87 9.04
C GLN A 146 9.10 35.44 9.09
N THR A 147 8.46 34.60 9.91
CA THR A 147 8.65 33.16 9.91
C THR A 147 8.35 32.62 8.52
N ALA A 148 9.39 32.31 7.77
CA ALA A 148 9.32 31.82 6.40
C ALA A 148 8.74 30.41 6.38
N HIS A 149 7.55 30.26 5.83
CA HIS A 149 7.15 28.99 5.22
C HIS A 149 8.09 28.74 4.02
N PRO A 150 8.70 27.57 3.86
CA PRO A 150 9.58 27.31 2.73
C PRO A 150 8.79 27.43 1.43
N ALA A 151 9.32 28.25 0.53
CA ALA A 151 8.80 28.42 -0.80
C ALA A 151 8.76 27.05 -1.52
N ALA A 152 7.63 26.73 -2.13
CA ALA A 152 7.46 25.52 -2.92
C ALA A 152 8.55 25.50 -4.01
N SER A 153 9.49 24.56 -3.88
CA SER A 153 10.48 24.25 -4.90
C SER A 153 9.74 23.90 -6.19
N SER A 154 10.04 24.59 -7.28
CA SER A 154 9.48 24.36 -8.61
C SER A 154 10.03 23.05 -9.20
N LYS A 155 9.64 21.90 -8.66
CA LYS A 155 9.78 20.63 -9.37
C LYS A 155 8.82 20.64 -10.55
N THR A 156 9.33 20.34 -11.72
CA THR A 156 8.54 20.31 -12.96
C THR A 156 7.41 19.29 -12.86
N GLN A 157 6.31 19.53 -13.59
CA GLN A 157 5.15 18.62 -13.65
C GLN A 157 5.54 17.19 -14.04
N ALA A 158 6.67 16.98 -14.73
CA ALA A 158 7.24 15.67 -15.07
C ALA A 158 7.74 14.89 -13.84
N ASP A 159 8.28 15.56 -12.81
CA ASP A 159 8.73 14.93 -11.56
C ASP A 159 7.57 14.49 -10.67
N LEU A 160 6.35 14.96 -10.95
CA LEU A 160 5.12 14.61 -10.24
C LEU A 160 4.39 13.43 -10.88
N ASP A 161 4.85 12.93 -12.01
CA ASP A 161 4.14 11.96 -12.86
C ASP A 161 4.45 10.49 -12.53
N ASP A 162 5.20 10.23 -11.46
CA ASP A 162 5.33 8.87 -10.90
C ASP A 162 3.99 8.44 -10.23
N ARG A 163 3.10 7.96 -11.09
CA ARG A 163 1.67 7.77 -10.78
C ARG A 163 1.39 6.58 -9.89
N ASP A 164 2.27 5.60 -9.87
CA ASP A 164 2.00 4.33 -9.22
C ASP A 164 2.64 4.22 -7.82
N PRO A 165 2.09 3.37 -6.94
CA PRO A 165 2.69 3.07 -5.65
C PRO A 165 4.11 2.56 -5.81
N ASN A 166 5.03 3.09 -4.99
CA ASN A 166 6.42 2.67 -4.92
C ASN A 166 6.89 2.74 -3.46
N LEU A 167 7.00 1.59 -2.81
CA LEU A 167 7.46 1.49 -1.43
C LEU A 167 8.97 1.26 -1.38
N ARG A 168 9.69 2.11 -0.66
CA ARG A 168 11.13 1.97 -0.49
C ARG A 168 11.47 0.90 0.55
N ILE A 169 12.41 0.04 0.21
CA ILE A 169 13.00 -0.93 1.14
C ILE A 169 14.25 -0.31 1.74
N SER A 170 14.26 -0.11 3.06
CA SER A 170 15.42 0.44 3.76
C SER A 170 16.59 -0.56 3.81
N ALA A 171 17.81 -0.06 4.08
CA ALA A 171 18.97 -0.92 4.28
C ALA A 171 18.76 -1.92 5.44
N ALA A 172 18.10 -1.47 6.53
CA ALA A 172 17.78 -2.33 7.66
C ALA A 172 16.81 -3.46 7.29
N MET A 173 15.79 -3.17 6.45
CA MET A 173 14.85 -4.21 5.96
C MET A 173 15.56 -5.21 5.04
N ARG A 174 16.50 -4.74 4.20
CA ARG A 174 17.31 -5.63 3.36
C ARG A 174 18.21 -6.54 4.19
N ALA A 175 18.90 -5.99 5.19
CA ALA A 175 19.76 -6.75 6.09
C ALA A 175 18.95 -7.81 6.85
N ASP A 176 17.81 -7.44 7.46
CA ASP A 176 16.95 -8.36 8.22
C ASP A 176 16.48 -9.56 7.37
N VAL A 177 16.02 -9.32 6.13
CA VAL A 177 15.58 -10.41 5.25
C VAL A 177 16.75 -11.25 4.77
N GLN A 178 17.92 -10.66 4.54
CA GLN A 178 19.12 -11.37 4.14
C GLN A 178 19.60 -12.33 5.24
N ASP A 179 19.72 -11.84 6.46
CA ASP A 179 20.11 -12.65 7.64
C ASP A 179 19.12 -13.79 7.87
N TRP A 180 17.81 -13.50 7.76
CA TRP A 180 16.78 -14.51 7.87
C TRP A 180 16.86 -15.58 6.77
N LEU A 181 17.07 -15.19 5.51
CA LEU A 181 17.25 -16.13 4.40
C LEU A 181 18.53 -16.96 4.56
N GLN A 182 19.61 -16.33 5.03
CA GLN A 182 20.88 -17.03 5.34
C GLN A 182 20.67 -18.09 6.41
N ALA A 183 20.01 -17.75 7.51
CA ALA A 183 19.72 -18.67 8.61
C ALA A 183 18.85 -19.88 8.18
N LYS A 184 18.00 -19.69 7.16
CA LYS A 184 17.17 -20.76 6.57
C LYS A 184 17.89 -21.57 5.49
N GLY A 185 19.08 -21.17 5.04
CA GLY A 185 19.79 -21.79 3.91
C GLY A 185 19.10 -21.52 2.55
N TRP A 186 18.39 -20.40 2.43
CA TRP A 186 17.65 -19.99 1.23
C TRP A 186 18.27 -18.81 0.50
N LEU A 187 19.31 -18.19 1.06
CA LEU A 187 19.99 -17.08 0.41
C LEU A 187 20.58 -17.52 -0.94
N GLY A 188 20.39 -16.72 -1.97
CA GLY A 188 20.83 -17.02 -3.36
C GLY A 188 19.88 -17.92 -4.15
N LYS A 189 18.86 -18.52 -3.53
CA LYS A 189 17.84 -19.31 -4.25
C LYS A 189 16.74 -18.41 -4.81
N PRO A 190 16.14 -18.75 -5.97
CA PRO A 190 14.92 -18.12 -6.44
C PRO A 190 13.80 -18.28 -5.40
N LEU A 191 13.07 -17.22 -5.12
CA LEU A 191 11.99 -17.23 -4.14
C LEU A 191 10.65 -17.04 -4.84
N LEU A 192 9.71 -17.95 -4.62
CA LEU A 192 8.35 -17.88 -5.13
C LEU A 192 7.39 -17.74 -3.96
N LEU A 193 6.49 -16.75 -4.02
CA LEU A 193 5.57 -16.47 -2.93
C LEU A 193 4.16 -16.94 -3.26
N VAL A 194 3.49 -17.53 -2.28
CA VAL A 194 2.07 -17.91 -2.36
C VAL A 194 1.34 -17.32 -1.16
N GLN A 195 0.24 -16.59 -1.41
CA GLN A 195 -0.61 -16.08 -0.34
C GLN A 195 -2.07 -16.41 -0.64
N ALA A 196 -2.56 -17.47 -0.01
CA ALA A 196 -3.93 -17.97 -0.16
C ALA A 196 -4.91 -17.34 0.82
N GLY A 197 -4.40 -16.83 1.94
CA GLY A 197 -5.21 -16.34 3.04
C GLY A 197 -5.74 -14.93 2.87
N ASN A 198 -6.73 -14.58 3.68
CA ASN A 198 -7.31 -13.25 3.78
C ASN A 198 -7.90 -13.03 5.18
N ARG A 199 -8.39 -11.81 5.49
CA ARG A 199 -8.95 -11.51 6.82
C ARG A 199 -10.03 -12.50 7.31
N ARG A 200 -10.77 -13.14 6.40
CA ARG A 200 -11.83 -14.11 6.77
C ARG A 200 -11.26 -15.50 7.04
N THR A 201 -10.18 -15.87 6.38
CA THR A 201 -9.48 -17.13 6.64
C THR A 201 -8.75 -17.16 7.97
N MET A 202 -8.50 -15.99 8.59
CA MET A 202 -7.96 -15.88 9.96
C MET A 202 -8.96 -16.36 11.02
N ARG A 203 -10.22 -16.62 10.66
CA ARG A 203 -11.21 -17.17 11.58
C ARG A 203 -11.08 -18.69 11.65
N THR A 204 -11.15 -19.26 12.85
CA THR A 204 -11.00 -20.70 13.09
C THR A 204 -12.28 -21.50 12.79
N GLY A 205 -12.12 -22.81 12.47
CA GLY A 205 -13.20 -23.77 12.31
C GLY A 205 -14.08 -23.55 11.07
N LEU A 206 -15.33 -23.97 11.14
CA LEU A 206 -16.32 -23.88 10.04
C LEU A 206 -16.51 -22.46 9.49
N ARG A 207 -16.21 -21.43 10.28
CA ARG A 207 -16.29 -20.02 9.85
C ARG A 207 -15.24 -19.61 8.81
N ARG A 208 -14.19 -20.44 8.60
CA ARG A 208 -13.15 -20.20 7.58
C ARG A 208 -13.68 -20.47 6.16
N ARG A 209 -14.54 -21.45 6.00
CA ARG A 209 -15.02 -22.00 4.73
C ARG A 209 -16.31 -21.39 4.20
N MET A 210 -16.84 -20.38 4.78
CA MET A 210 -18.21 -20.01 4.48
C MET A 210 -18.41 -19.38 3.11
N SER A 211 -19.55 -19.63 2.49
CA SER A 211 -20.11 -18.99 1.29
C SER A 211 -20.03 -17.47 1.28
N THR A 212 -19.76 -16.85 2.43
CA THR A 212 -19.56 -15.40 2.58
C THR A 212 -18.10 -14.95 2.36
N ASN A 213 -17.12 -15.85 2.18
CA ASN A 213 -15.75 -15.48 1.89
C ASN A 213 -15.52 -15.36 0.38
N THR A 214 -15.82 -14.22 -0.16
CA THR A 214 -15.71 -13.91 -1.60
C THR A 214 -14.27 -13.91 -2.14
N LYS A 215 -13.28 -14.15 -1.29
CA LYS A 215 -11.86 -14.29 -1.65
C LYS A 215 -11.32 -15.67 -1.29
N TRP A 216 -12.20 -16.66 -1.12
CA TRP A 216 -11.82 -18.04 -0.89
C TRP A 216 -11.69 -18.78 -2.21
N TRP A 217 -10.57 -19.43 -2.42
CA TRP A 217 -10.33 -20.35 -3.52
C TRP A 217 -10.04 -21.74 -2.95
N PRO A 218 -10.52 -22.83 -3.56
CA PRO A 218 -10.39 -24.18 -3.01
C PRO A 218 -8.94 -24.56 -2.67
N GLU A 219 -8.76 -25.21 -1.53
CA GLU A 219 -7.45 -25.60 -1.04
C GLU A 219 -6.74 -26.57 -2.00
N ASP A 220 -7.47 -27.44 -2.69
CA ASP A 220 -6.91 -28.36 -3.68
C ASP A 220 -6.37 -27.61 -4.91
N ASN A 221 -6.99 -26.50 -5.28
CA ASN A 221 -6.51 -25.64 -6.35
C ASN A 221 -5.18 -24.97 -5.95
N TRP A 222 -5.09 -24.45 -4.71
CA TRP A 222 -3.84 -23.90 -4.18
C TRP A 222 -2.74 -24.97 -4.13
N ALA A 223 -3.06 -26.18 -3.67
CA ALA A 223 -2.12 -27.30 -3.66
C ALA A 223 -1.63 -27.66 -5.07
N ALA A 224 -2.52 -27.60 -6.07
CA ALA A 224 -2.13 -27.81 -7.47
C ALA A 224 -1.16 -26.72 -7.97
N ILE A 225 -1.39 -25.45 -7.61
CA ILE A 225 -0.46 -24.36 -7.95
C ILE A 225 0.88 -24.53 -7.26
N ILE A 226 0.94 -24.93 -5.98
CA ILE A 226 2.19 -25.18 -5.27
C ILE A 226 2.98 -26.31 -5.96
N ARG A 227 2.31 -27.39 -6.38
CA ARG A 227 2.96 -28.48 -7.17
C ARG A 227 3.49 -27.97 -8.50
N MET A 228 2.68 -27.23 -9.26
CA MET A 228 3.08 -26.65 -10.55
C MET A 228 4.30 -25.74 -10.41
N LEU A 229 4.34 -24.89 -9.37
CA LEU A 229 5.49 -24.04 -9.08
C LEU A 229 6.75 -24.87 -8.80
N ALA A 230 6.62 -25.94 -8.01
CA ALA A 230 7.73 -26.83 -7.68
C ALA A 230 8.29 -27.59 -8.90
N GLU A 231 7.40 -28.07 -9.76
CA GLU A 231 7.75 -28.80 -10.98
C GLU A 231 8.46 -27.89 -12.00
N ARG A 232 7.99 -26.66 -12.17
CA ARG A 232 8.56 -25.70 -13.11
C ARG A 232 9.83 -25.01 -12.63
N HIS A 233 9.99 -24.91 -11.31
CA HIS A 233 11.10 -24.21 -10.68
C HIS A 233 11.76 -25.11 -9.62
N PRO A 234 12.43 -26.20 -10.01
CA PRO A 234 12.95 -27.20 -9.09
C PRO A 234 13.97 -26.66 -8.07
N ASP A 235 14.70 -25.60 -8.44
CA ASP A 235 15.70 -24.95 -7.56
C ASP A 235 15.11 -23.84 -6.68
N ALA A 236 13.84 -23.47 -6.89
CA ALA A 236 13.23 -22.39 -6.14
C ALA A 236 12.74 -22.85 -4.75
N VAL A 237 12.71 -21.89 -3.83
CA VAL A 237 12.04 -22.03 -2.54
C VAL A 237 10.65 -21.40 -2.63
N ILE A 238 9.61 -22.16 -2.32
CA ILE A 238 8.23 -21.71 -2.33
C ILE A 238 7.82 -21.34 -0.90
N LEU A 239 7.48 -20.08 -0.68
CA LEU A 239 7.15 -19.55 0.64
C LEU A 239 5.66 -19.22 0.72
N LEU A 240 4.93 -19.93 1.58
CA LEU A 240 3.54 -19.62 1.90
C LEU A 240 3.53 -18.50 2.94
N VAL A 241 3.26 -17.28 2.46
CA VAL A 241 3.22 -16.06 3.27
C VAL A 241 1.84 -15.83 3.84
N GLY A 242 1.73 -14.93 4.82
CA GLY A 242 0.47 -14.57 5.47
C GLY A 242 0.70 -13.98 6.86
N ALA A 243 -0.40 -13.66 7.56
CA ALA A 243 -0.35 -13.29 8.96
C ALA A 243 -0.29 -14.54 9.85
N PRO A 244 0.20 -14.46 11.11
CA PRO A 244 0.29 -15.62 12.01
C PRO A 244 -0.99 -16.47 12.15
N PRO A 245 -2.21 -15.90 12.16
CA PRO A 245 -3.45 -16.69 12.19
C PRO A 245 -3.73 -17.49 10.90
N GLU A 246 -3.01 -17.26 9.82
CA GLU A 246 -3.15 -17.99 8.55
C GLU A 246 -2.21 -19.21 8.47
N ALA A 247 -1.36 -19.41 9.49
CA ALA A 247 -0.40 -20.51 9.52
C ALA A 247 -1.06 -21.90 9.40
N ASP A 248 -2.24 -22.09 9.99
CA ASP A 248 -2.94 -23.38 9.93
C ASP A 248 -3.47 -23.67 8.51
N LEU A 249 -3.94 -22.65 7.80
CA LEU A 249 -4.29 -22.78 6.39
C LEU A 249 -3.05 -23.15 5.56
N ASN A 250 -1.95 -22.45 5.76
CA ASN A 250 -0.71 -22.73 5.03
C ASN A 250 -0.21 -24.16 5.28
N ASN A 251 -0.28 -24.66 6.51
CA ASN A 251 0.07 -26.05 6.83
C ASN A 251 -0.84 -27.06 6.11
N GLU A 252 -2.14 -26.80 6.04
CA GLU A 252 -3.08 -27.63 5.31
C GLU A 252 -2.73 -27.66 3.80
N LEU A 253 -2.41 -26.52 3.21
CA LEU A 253 -2.00 -26.42 1.80
C LEU A 253 -0.70 -27.19 1.53
N LEU A 254 0.30 -27.08 2.42
CA LEU A 254 1.55 -27.81 2.30
C LEU A 254 1.33 -29.34 2.39
N GLN A 255 0.50 -29.78 3.31
CA GLN A 255 0.15 -31.20 3.45
C GLN A 255 -0.52 -31.75 2.17
N ARG A 256 -1.48 -30.99 1.60
CA ARG A 256 -2.16 -31.35 0.35
C ARG A 256 -1.22 -31.33 -0.86
N ALA A 257 -0.29 -30.37 -0.89
CA ALA A 257 0.66 -30.23 -2.01
C ALA A 257 1.72 -31.34 -1.99
N GLY A 258 2.22 -31.75 -0.83
CA GLY A 258 3.24 -32.78 -0.68
C GLY A 258 4.61 -32.38 -1.25
N VAL A 259 4.92 -31.08 -1.31
CA VAL A 259 6.13 -30.52 -1.94
C VAL A 259 7.19 -30.22 -0.87
N LYS A 260 8.41 -30.74 -1.04
CA LYS A 260 9.51 -30.60 -0.06
C LYS A 260 10.13 -29.21 -0.01
N GLN A 261 10.12 -28.46 -1.12
CA GLN A 261 10.70 -27.11 -1.24
C GLN A 261 9.73 -25.99 -0.92
N ALA A 262 8.54 -26.32 -0.36
CA ALA A 262 7.53 -25.36 0.05
C ALA A 262 7.47 -25.25 1.59
N PHE A 263 7.42 -24.03 2.10
CA PHE A 263 7.51 -23.75 3.54
C PHE A 263 6.48 -22.72 3.99
N ASN A 264 5.89 -22.97 5.16
CA ASN A 264 5.00 -22.02 5.81
C ASN A 264 5.81 -21.02 6.64
N VAL A 265 5.77 -19.74 6.26
CA VAL A 265 6.50 -18.67 6.95
C VAL A 265 5.58 -17.61 7.55
N ALA A 266 4.27 -17.86 7.65
CA ALA A 266 3.28 -16.89 8.12
C ALA A 266 3.54 -16.33 9.54
N ARG A 267 4.23 -17.07 10.40
CA ARG A 267 4.57 -16.64 11.77
C ARG A 267 5.88 -15.85 11.85
N GLU A 268 6.64 -15.75 10.74
CA GLU A 268 8.00 -15.21 10.71
C GLU A 268 8.11 -13.89 9.93
N LEU A 269 6.98 -13.39 9.40
CA LEU A 269 6.97 -12.25 8.50
C LEU A 269 6.32 -11.00 9.11
N PRO A 270 7.03 -10.22 9.94
CA PRO A 270 6.60 -8.85 10.20
C PRO A 270 6.55 -8.08 8.87
N ILE A 271 5.70 -7.05 8.79
CA ILE A 271 5.46 -6.32 7.52
C ILE A 271 6.77 -5.83 6.86
N PRO A 272 7.75 -5.27 7.59
CA PRO A 272 9.01 -4.84 6.96
C PRO A 272 9.77 -5.99 6.29
N ARG A 273 9.82 -7.18 6.92
CA ARG A 273 10.44 -8.37 6.32
C ARG A 273 9.66 -8.88 5.13
N LEU A 274 8.31 -8.89 5.19
CA LEU A 274 7.47 -9.24 4.04
C LEU A 274 7.74 -8.33 2.84
N LEU A 275 7.85 -7.03 3.04
CA LEU A 275 8.17 -6.07 1.97
C LEU A 275 9.53 -6.36 1.33
N ALA A 276 10.56 -6.56 2.16
CA ALA A 276 11.90 -6.87 1.66
C ALA A 276 11.96 -8.24 0.97
N LEU A 277 11.20 -9.22 1.46
CA LEU A 277 11.05 -10.53 0.83
C LEU A 277 10.36 -10.42 -0.55
N GLN A 278 9.25 -9.67 -0.64
CA GLN A 278 8.57 -9.40 -1.90
C GLN A 278 9.48 -8.68 -2.90
N ALA A 279 10.28 -7.71 -2.44
CA ALA A 279 11.25 -7.03 -3.31
C ALA A 279 12.33 -7.96 -3.90
N ARG A 280 12.59 -9.10 -3.28
CA ARG A 280 13.56 -10.12 -3.74
C ARG A 280 12.91 -11.28 -4.48
N ALA A 281 11.61 -11.48 -4.34
CA ALA A 281 10.91 -12.63 -4.93
C ALA A 281 10.91 -12.58 -6.46
N ALA A 282 11.06 -13.74 -7.07
CA ALA A 282 10.95 -13.92 -8.52
C ALA A 282 9.51 -13.70 -9.00
N GLY A 283 8.53 -14.10 -8.20
CA GLY A 283 7.13 -13.88 -8.49
C GLY A 283 6.23 -14.32 -7.34
N MET A 284 4.94 -13.94 -7.43
CA MET A 284 3.94 -14.22 -6.40
C MET A 284 2.61 -14.64 -7.01
N VAL A 285 1.94 -15.63 -6.40
CA VAL A 285 0.51 -15.92 -6.66
C VAL A 285 -0.28 -15.59 -5.41
N THR A 286 -1.34 -14.79 -5.54
CA THR A 286 -2.05 -14.27 -4.37
C THR A 286 -3.52 -14.01 -4.66
N VAL A 287 -4.32 -13.84 -3.61
CA VAL A 287 -5.66 -13.24 -3.70
C VAL A 287 -5.59 -11.71 -3.52
N ASP A 288 -6.62 -10.98 -3.93
CA ASP A 288 -6.74 -9.54 -3.74
C ASP A 288 -6.75 -9.16 -2.24
N THR A 289 -5.57 -8.80 -1.72
CA THR A 289 -5.32 -8.42 -0.32
C THR A 289 -4.20 -7.39 -0.21
N GLY A 290 -3.94 -6.88 1.01
CA GLY A 290 -2.83 -5.96 1.26
C GLY A 290 -1.48 -6.43 0.71
N PRO A 291 -1.05 -7.68 0.94
CA PRO A 291 0.16 -8.25 0.36
C PRO A 291 0.27 -8.19 -1.17
N ALA A 292 -0.85 -8.29 -1.91
CA ALA A 292 -0.83 -8.12 -3.36
C ALA A 292 -0.43 -6.69 -3.76
N HIS A 293 -0.99 -5.69 -3.07
CA HIS A 293 -0.67 -4.28 -3.32
C HIS A 293 0.75 -3.92 -2.92
N THR A 294 1.25 -4.48 -1.81
CA THR A 294 2.65 -4.26 -1.42
C THR A 294 3.62 -4.94 -2.37
N ALA A 295 3.31 -6.14 -2.87
CA ALA A 295 4.11 -6.84 -3.86
C ALA A 295 4.27 -5.99 -5.14
N ALA A 296 3.17 -5.50 -5.69
CA ALA A 296 3.23 -4.59 -6.84
C ALA A 296 4.06 -3.33 -6.53
N ALA A 297 3.86 -2.71 -5.37
CA ALA A 297 4.54 -1.47 -4.99
C ALA A 297 6.06 -1.62 -4.73
N VAL A 298 6.56 -2.83 -4.54
CA VAL A 298 8.01 -3.14 -4.42
C VAL A 298 8.56 -3.84 -5.67
N GLY A 299 7.78 -3.89 -6.74
CA GLY A 299 8.20 -4.43 -8.03
C GLY A 299 8.18 -5.97 -8.12
N CYS A 300 7.47 -6.69 -7.27
CA CYS A 300 7.32 -8.14 -7.37
C CYS A 300 6.30 -8.52 -8.45
N PRO A 301 6.69 -9.25 -9.51
CA PRO A 301 5.73 -9.76 -10.49
C PRO A 301 4.68 -10.65 -9.82
N LEU A 302 3.40 -10.52 -10.19
CA LEU A 302 2.37 -11.30 -9.50
C LEU A 302 1.18 -11.68 -10.36
N VAL A 303 0.62 -12.86 -10.06
CA VAL A 303 -0.73 -13.28 -10.46
C VAL A 303 -1.66 -13.02 -9.27
N VAL A 304 -2.74 -12.29 -9.49
CA VAL A 304 -3.71 -11.97 -8.44
C VAL A 304 -5.11 -12.43 -8.82
N LEU A 305 -5.73 -13.20 -7.91
CA LEU A 305 -7.07 -13.74 -8.07
C LEU A 305 -8.08 -12.79 -7.41
N PHE A 306 -9.11 -12.43 -8.16
CA PHE A 306 -10.19 -11.57 -7.72
C PHE A 306 -11.49 -12.35 -7.54
N GLY A 307 -12.17 -12.09 -6.43
CA GLY A 307 -13.58 -12.48 -6.25
C GLY A 307 -14.52 -11.37 -6.71
N VAL A 308 -15.42 -10.92 -5.83
CA VAL A 308 -16.46 -9.92 -6.16
C VAL A 308 -15.97 -8.48 -6.32
N ALA A 309 -14.73 -8.19 -5.91
CA ALA A 309 -14.18 -6.85 -6.05
C ALA A 309 -13.87 -6.54 -7.52
N ASP A 310 -14.09 -5.28 -7.91
CA ASP A 310 -13.84 -4.84 -9.29
C ASP A 310 -12.34 -4.57 -9.53
N PRO A 311 -11.67 -5.38 -10.37
CA PRO A 311 -10.24 -5.19 -10.64
C PRO A 311 -9.92 -3.86 -11.33
N VAL A 312 -10.84 -3.31 -12.11
CA VAL A 312 -10.64 -2.01 -12.77
C VAL A 312 -10.35 -0.92 -11.72
N ARG A 313 -11.04 -1.01 -10.59
CA ARG A 313 -10.95 -0.01 -9.52
C ARG A 313 -9.82 -0.25 -8.53
N ILE A 314 -9.44 -1.53 -8.30
CA ILE A 314 -8.56 -1.84 -7.16
C ILE A 314 -7.43 -2.83 -7.48
N ARG A 315 -7.17 -3.19 -8.73
CA ARG A 315 -6.03 -4.09 -9.02
C ARG A 315 -4.73 -3.52 -8.43
N PRO A 316 -3.80 -4.36 -7.98
CA PRO A 316 -2.47 -3.90 -7.57
C PRO A 316 -1.76 -3.13 -8.70
N ARG A 317 -1.10 -2.04 -8.36
CA ARG A 317 -0.30 -1.21 -9.27
C ARG A 317 1.04 -0.90 -8.60
N GLY A 318 2.09 -0.77 -9.41
CA GLY A 318 3.44 -0.45 -8.93
C GLY A 318 4.39 -0.21 -10.09
N GLY A 319 4.37 0.97 -10.70
CA GLY A 319 5.21 1.31 -11.86
C GLY A 319 5.08 0.26 -12.97
N ASP A 320 6.21 -0.24 -13.45
CA ASP A 320 6.27 -1.26 -14.51
C ASP A 320 6.12 -2.71 -13.99
N THR A 321 5.67 -2.89 -12.74
CA THR A 321 5.50 -4.23 -12.16
C THR A 321 4.47 -5.03 -12.94
N PRO A 322 4.84 -6.21 -13.47
CA PRO A 322 3.91 -7.09 -14.17
C PRO A 322 2.84 -7.64 -13.22
N VAL A 323 1.56 -7.43 -13.55
CA VAL A 323 0.42 -7.90 -12.77
C VAL A 323 -0.58 -8.59 -13.68
N GLU A 324 -0.66 -9.92 -13.58
CA GLU A 324 -1.71 -10.73 -14.20
C GLU A 324 -2.93 -10.78 -13.27
N VAL A 325 -4.07 -10.35 -13.77
CA VAL A 325 -5.32 -10.31 -13.00
C VAL A 325 -6.27 -11.39 -13.50
N LEU A 326 -6.76 -12.23 -12.60
CA LEU A 326 -7.75 -13.26 -12.89
C LEU A 326 -9.03 -13.02 -12.10
N GLN A 327 -10.12 -12.96 -12.82
CA GLN A 327 -11.48 -12.95 -12.29
C GLN A 327 -12.36 -13.84 -13.19
N ALA A 328 -13.16 -14.71 -12.59
CA ALA A 328 -14.09 -15.56 -13.32
C ALA A 328 -15.53 -15.27 -12.91
N MET A 329 -16.46 -15.63 -13.79
CA MET A 329 -17.89 -15.42 -13.60
C MET A 329 -18.59 -16.78 -13.43
N HIS A 330 -19.50 -16.84 -12.48
CA HIS A 330 -20.45 -17.95 -12.32
C HIS A 330 -21.84 -17.35 -12.25
N ASP A 331 -22.75 -17.82 -13.11
CA ASP A 331 -24.11 -17.30 -13.24
C ASP A 331 -24.18 -15.77 -13.39
N GLY A 332 -23.29 -15.20 -14.20
CA GLY A 332 -23.21 -13.76 -14.45
C GLY A 332 -22.65 -12.91 -13.30
N LYS A 333 -22.13 -13.54 -12.24
CA LYS A 333 -21.55 -12.85 -11.07
C LYS A 333 -20.08 -13.25 -10.87
N PRO A 334 -19.21 -12.33 -10.40
CA PRO A 334 -17.85 -12.68 -10.09
C PRO A 334 -17.78 -13.71 -8.97
N ASP A 335 -17.08 -14.82 -9.24
CA ASP A 335 -16.89 -15.91 -8.27
C ASP A 335 -15.44 -16.42 -8.30
N MET A 336 -14.77 -16.32 -7.16
CA MET A 336 -13.39 -16.79 -7.00
C MET A 336 -13.27 -18.30 -7.29
N THR A 337 -14.28 -19.09 -6.93
CA THR A 337 -14.24 -20.55 -7.11
C THR A 337 -14.32 -20.98 -8.57
N ALA A 338 -14.79 -20.10 -9.45
CA ALA A 338 -14.85 -20.33 -10.90
C ALA A 338 -13.50 -20.07 -11.60
N VAL A 339 -12.52 -19.49 -10.92
CA VAL A 339 -11.15 -19.36 -11.47
C VAL A 339 -10.53 -20.75 -11.54
N SER A 340 -10.21 -21.22 -12.75
CA SER A 340 -9.59 -22.53 -12.93
C SER A 340 -8.11 -22.53 -12.61
N VAL A 341 -7.57 -23.68 -12.21
CA VAL A 341 -6.12 -23.88 -12.02
C VAL A 341 -5.37 -23.59 -13.31
N ASP A 342 -5.88 -24.04 -14.45
CA ASP A 342 -5.26 -23.81 -15.76
C ASP A 342 -5.15 -22.32 -16.10
N ALA A 343 -6.13 -21.51 -15.76
CA ALA A 343 -6.04 -20.06 -15.95
C ALA A 343 -4.90 -19.45 -15.13
N VAL A 344 -4.71 -19.90 -13.89
CA VAL A 344 -3.59 -19.44 -13.05
C VAL A 344 -2.24 -19.91 -13.61
N VAL A 345 -2.16 -21.14 -14.09
CA VAL A 345 -0.95 -21.69 -14.76
C VAL A 345 -0.60 -20.87 -16.00
N GLN A 346 -1.56 -20.57 -16.85
CA GLN A 346 -1.35 -19.75 -18.04
C GLN A 346 -0.93 -18.33 -17.71
N ALA A 347 -1.53 -17.70 -16.70
CA ALA A 347 -1.16 -16.38 -16.23
C ALA A 347 0.28 -16.37 -15.68
N TRP A 348 0.65 -17.40 -14.91
CA TRP A 348 2.03 -17.57 -14.42
C TRP A 348 3.05 -17.70 -15.55
N GLN A 349 2.70 -18.40 -16.63
CA GLN A 349 3.59 -18.59 -17.80
C GLN A 349 3.82 -17.28 -18.57
N ARG A 350 2.84 -16.38 -18.58
CA ARG A 350 2.97 -15.05 -19.21
C ARG A 350 3.73 -14.07 -18.34
N LEU A 351 3.82 -14.33 -17.04
CA LEU A 351 4.43 -13.41 -16.08
C LEU A 351 5.94 -13.37 -16.28
N PRO A 352 6.54 -12.21 -16.61
CA PRO A 352 8.00 -12.08 -16.67
C PRO A 352 8.56 -12.11 -15.25
N LEU A 353 9.01 -13.29 -14.84
CA LEU A 353 9.59 -13.49 -13.52
C LEU A 353 10.91 -12.72 -13.39
N ARG A 354 11.13 -12.17 -12.19
CA ARG A 354 12.43 -11.58 -11.87
C ARG A 354 13.48 -12.68 -11.84
N GLN A 355 14.54 -12.52 -12.65
CA GLN A 355 15.68 -13.42 -12.59
C GLN A 355 16.36 -13.25 -11.22
N GLY A 356 16.75 -14.35 -10.58
CA GLY A 356 17.34 -14.35 -9.25
C GLY A 356 18.50 -13.37 -9.19
N ALA A 357 18.44 -12.42 -8.28
CA ALA A 357 19.53 -11.51 -8.01
C ALA A 357 20.69 -12.32 -7.38
N ASN A 358 21.61 -12.77 -8.21
CA ASN A 358 22.96 -13.04 -7.77
C ASN A 358 23.54 -11.69 -7.31
N GLY A 359 23.44 -11.40 -6.03
CA GLY A 359 24.31 -10.51 -5.27
C GLY A 359 24.55 -9.06 -5.72
N GLU A 360 23.96 -8.57 -6.81
CA GLU A 360 24.12 -7.18 -7.23
C GLU A 360 22.79 -6.43 -7.11
N ASP A 361 22.72 -5.56 -6.12
CA ASP A 361 21.73 -4.51 -5.99
C ASP A 361 21.79 -3.64 -7.26
N THR A 362 20.85 -3.81 -8.18
CA THR A 362 20.57 -2.72 -9.11
C THR A 362 19.98 -1.57 -8.29
N ALA A 363 20.86 -0.69 -7.87
CA ALA A 363 20.52 0.61 -7.34
C ALA A 363 19.45 1.22 -8.27
N GLY A 364 18.29 1.54 -7.70
CA GLY A 364 17.36 2.43 -8.38
C GLY A 364 18.11 3.70 -8.80
N PRO A 365 17.59 4.47 -9.77
CA PRO A 365 18.33 5.57 -10.39
C PRO A 365 18.95 6.45 -9.31
N THR A 366 20.28 6.49 -9.32
CA THR A 366 21.08 7.40 -8.52
C THR A 366 20.63 8.83 -8.87
N ALA A 367 20.03 9.51 -7.91
CA ALA A 367 19.93 10.94 -7.97
C ALA A 367 21.39 11.48 -8.02
N THR A 368 21.85 11.85 -9.18
CA THR A 368 23.04 12.68 -9.35
C THR A 368 22.83 14.00 -8.61
N ALA A 369 23.85 14.39 -7.91
CA ALA A 369 23.98 15.55 -7.00
C ALA A 369 23.49 16.89 -7.59
#